data_ea387959d72f0461950c413f75823f26
#
_entry.id   ea387959d72f0461950c413f75823f26
#
_cell.length_a   1.000
_cell.length_b   1.000
_cell.length_c   1.000
_cell.angle_alpha   90.00
_cell.angle_beta   90.00
_cell.angle_gamma   90.00
#
_symmetry.space_group_name_H-M   'P 1'
#
loop_
_entity.id
_entity.type
_entity.pdbx_description
1 polymer ?
#
loop_
_entity_poly.entity_id
_entity_poly.type
_entity_poly.pdbx_seq_one_letter_code
_entity_poly.pdbx_strand_id
1 'polypeptide(L)'
;MQENKLFEALLDVIPFAAYAVDVDTYEVVYANRLMTENMYAPREKYCWKKIFGQDEVCSWCTIEELKKRQAVYKSEKLINHFFDEVTDSWLQIYDEILKWPDGRTVKYSITVDITEQKEIQAAMITTHTKLAMQSQKLKEANEKLEFMAKKDFLTAVNNRGNFFNLGEDFFAKALQDDESIFVAMFDLDKFKLLNDNYSHKVGDLALQAFTKTLEKHLSETDIFGRIGGEEFALIMQSPCSDSVVQKLQKIREDTEKIIINHNNQEISFTVSIGLVKKGLNDTLGITLEQADKELYRAKKIGRNQLKFRL
;
A
#
# COMPACT_ATOMS: atom_id res chain seq x y z
N MET A 1 63.97 17.38 -12.48
CA MET A 1 63.41 17.48 -13.87
C MET A 1 62.76 16.17 -14.33
N GLN A 2 63.32 14.98 -14.07
CA GLN A 2 62.71 13.70 -14.49
C GLN A 2 61.47 13.34 -13.68
N GLU A 3 61.45 13.60 -12.37
CA GLU A 3 60.29 13.31 -11.49
C GLU A 3 59.07 14.14 -11.84
N ASN A 4 59.22 15.43 -12.21
CA ASN A 4 58.09 16.27 -12.62
C ASN A 4 57.47 15.78 -13.94
N LYS A 5 58.27 15.30 -14.90
CA LYS A 5 57.72 14.76 -16.16
C LYS A 5 56.94 13.46 -15.95
N LEU A 6 57.39 12.59 -15.02
CA LEU A 6 56.67 11.37 -14.69
C LEU A 6 55.36 11.69 -13.99
N PHE A 7 55.35 12.66 -13.07
CA PHE A 7 54.17 13.12 -12.37
C PHE A 7 53.11 13.70 -13.33
N GLU A 8 53.52 14.59 -14.23
CA GLU A 8 52.65 15.13 -15.27
C GLU A 8 52.11 14.03 -16.20
N ALA A 9 52.95 13.09 -16.61
CA ALA A 9 52.52 11.98 -17.45
C ALA A 9 51.48 11.06 -16.75
N LEU A 10 51.59 10.87 -15.44
CA LEU A 10 50.59 10.12 -14.66
C LEU A 10 49.25 10.85 -14.56
N LEU A 11 49.29 12.17 -14.42
CA LEU A 11 48.08 12.99 -14.37
C LEU A 11 47.36 13.07 -15.75
N ASP A 12 48.14 12.99 -16.85
CA ASP A 12 47.58 12.97 -18.21
C ASP A 12 46.85 11.68 -18.58
N VAL A 13 47.07 10.58 -17.84
CA VAL A 13 46.36 9.31 -18.04
C VAL A 13 44.98 9.32 -17.36
N ILE A 14 44.75 10.25 -16.45
CA ILE A 14 43.47 10.34 -15.75
C ILE A 14 42.37 10.69 -16.78
N PRO A 15 41.27 9.89 -16.86
CA PRO A 15 40.20 10.10 -17.86
C PRO A 15 39.23 11.22 -17.48
N PHE A 16 39.68 12.19 -16.69
CA PHE A 16 38.88 13.33 -16.22
C PHE A 16 39.69 14.62 -16.42
N ALA A 17 39.00 15.72 -16.62
CA ALA A 17 39.65 17.02 -16.66
C ALA A 17 40.21 17.35 -15.27
N ALA A 18 41.52 17.64 -15.21
CA ALA A 18 42.22 17.93 -13.97
C ALA A 18 43.13 19.16 -14.12
N TYR A 19 43.14 19.99 -13.07
CA TYR A 19 44.02 21.17 -13.04
C TYR A 19 44.49 21.50 -11.62
N ALA A 20 45.56 22.24 -11.52
CA ALA A 20 46.10 22.76 -10.27
C ALA A 20 46.27 24.27 -10.37
N VAL A 21 45.87 24.97 -9.32
CA VAL A 21 45.90 26.45 -9.21
C VAL A 21 46.64 26.84 -7.94
N ASP A 22 47.58 27.73 -8.03
CA ASP A 22 48.27 28.31 -6.88
C ASP A 22 47.25 29.08 -6.02
N VAL A 23 47.19 28.74 -4.72
CA VAL A 23 46.13 29.26 -3.83
C VAL A 23 46.29 30.74 -3.46
N ASP A 24 47.50 31.32 -3.69
CA ASP A 24 47.79 32.70 -3.33
C ASP A 24 47.75 33.62 -4.56
N THR A 25 48.22 33.12 -5.72
CA THR A 25 48.26 33.92 -6.96
C THR A 25 47.13 33.64 -7.92
N TYR A 26 46.39 32.54 -7.72
CA TYR A 26 45.36 32.01 -8.63
C TYR A 26 45.90 31.66 -10.04
N GLU A 27 47.20 31.57 -10.22
CA GLU A 27 47.79 31.12 -11.47
C GLU A 27 47.58 29.62 -11.70
N VAL A 28 47.23 29.21 -12.89
CA VAL A 28 47.16 27.79 -13.27
C VAL A 28 48.57 27.22 -13.35
N VAL A 29 48.88 26.32 -12.45
CA VAL A 29 50.19 25.64 -12.33
C VAL A 29 50.28 24.44 -13.24
N TYR A 30 49.15 23.73 -13.36
CA TYR A 30 49.04 22.52 -14.18
C TYR A 30 47.63 22.38 -14.73
N ALA A 31 47.53 21.79 -15.90
CA ALA A 31 46.28 21.30 -16.46
C ALA A 31 46.63 20.10 -17.37
N ASN A 32 45.88 19.00 -17.19
CA ASN A 32 46.05 17.82 -18.05
C ASN A 32 45.52 18.09 -19.48
N ARG A 33 45.75 17.13 -20.37
CA ARG A 33 45.38 17.29 -21.78
C ARG A 33 43.87 17.54 -21.93
N LEU A 34 43.02 16.78 -21.22
CA LEU A 34 41.56 16.96 -21.29
C LEU A 34 41.11 18.33 -20.80
N MET A 35 41.73 18.85 -19.73
CA MET A 35 41.43 20.19 -19.25
C MET A 35 41.90 21.26 -20.25
N THR A 36 43.07 21.09 -20.85
CA THR A 36 43.67 22.02 -21.79
C THR A 36 42.80 22.16 -23.06
N GLU A 37 42.24 21.07 -23.56
CA GLU A 37 41.36 21.04 -24.73
C GLU A 37 40.05 21.82 -24.49
N ASN A 38 39.61 21.98 -23.22
CA ASN A 38 38.39 22.63 -22.82
C ASN A 38 38.57 24.04 -22.20
N MET A 39 39.76 24.65 -22.30
CA MET A 39 40.02 25.98 -21.74
C MET A 39 39.42 27.11 -22.60
N TYR A 40 38.81 28.09 -21.95
CA TYR A 40 38.27 29.28 -22.62
C TYR A 40 39.37 30.20 -23.19
N ALA A 41 40.42 30.47 -22.39
CA ALA A 41 41.47 31.37 -22.79
C ALA A 41 42.84 30.75 -22.45
N PRO A 42 43.37 29.81 -23.26
CA PRO A 42 44.62 29.03 -22.95
C PRO A 42 45.86 29.89 -22.70
N ARG A 43 45.92 31.11 -23.24
CA ARG A 43 47.10 32.04 -23.11
C ARG A 43 47.08 32.85 -21.81
N GLU A 44 45.95 32.90 -21.13
CA GLU A 44 45.80 33.62 -19.87
C GLU A 44 46.45 32.84 -18.70
N LYS A 45 46.81 33.55 -17.63
CA LYS A 45 47.46 32.95 -16.46
C LYS A 45 46.51 32.51 -15.37
N TYR A 46 45.52 33.35 -15.09
CA TYR A 46 44.62 33.20 -13.94
C TYR A 46 43.49 32.21 -14.23
N CYS A 47 43.19 31.36 -13.26
CA CYS A 47 42.23 30.29 -13.42
C CYS A 47 40.82 30.79 -13.82
N TRP A 48 40.35 31.89 -13.25
CA TRP A 48 39.04 32.43 -13.58
C TRP A 48 38.91 32.84 -15.06
N LYS A 49 40.00 33.37 -15.67
CA LYS A 49 39.98 33.74 -17.10
C LYS A 49 40.33 32.58 -18.02
N LYS A 50 41.36 31.82 -17.65
CA LYS A 50 41.88 30.72 -18.45
C LYS A 50 40.93 29.53 -18.55
N ILE A 51 40.35 29.15 -17.43
CA ILE A 51 39.48 27.96 -17.34
C ILE A 51 38.01 28.32 -17.50
N PHE A 52 37.56 29.40 -16.84
CA PHE A 52 36.15 29.71 -16.70
C PHE A 52 35.70 30.92 -17.51
N GLY A 53 36.58 31.59 -18.24
CA GLY A 53 36.24 32.75 -19.08
C GLY A 53 35.74 33.99 -18.34
N GLN A 54 35.92 34.06 -17.01
CA GLN A 54 35.48 35.16 -16.16
C GLN A 54 36.51 36.31 -16.15
N ASP A 55 36.06 37.52 -15.89
CA ASP A 55 36.95 38.69 -15.81
C ASP A 55 37.54 38.93 -14.40
N GLU A 56 36.99 38.26 -13.38
CA GLU A 56 37.40 38.31 -11.99
C GLU A 56 37.29 36.94 -11.31
N VAL A 57 37.77 36.85 -10.06
CA VAL A 57 37.69 35.62 -9.27
C VAL A 57 36.24 35.13 -9.18
N CYS A 58 36.01 33.87 -9.55
CA CYS A 58 34.67 33.28 -9.57
C CYS A 58 33.96 33.41 -8.21
N SER A 59 32.71 33.77 -8.21
CA SER A 59 31.90 33.88 -6.98
C SER A 59 31.75 32.54 -6.23
N TRP A 60 31.94 31.44 -6.94
CA TRP A 60 31.93 30.05 -6.40
C TRP A 60 33.32 29.49 -6.11
N CYS A 61 34.36 30.35 -6.03
CA CYS A 61 35.75 29.91 -5.79
C CYS A 61 35.88 29.22 -4.44
N THR A 62 36.38 28.00 -4.43
CA THR A 62 36.52 27.15 -3.25
C THR A 62 37.80 27.36 -2.47
N ILE A 63 38.79 28.14 -2.99
CA ILE A 63 40.11 28.30 -2.39
C ILE A 63 40.02 28.80 -0.93
N GLU A 64 39.25 29.85 -0.66
CA GLU A 64 39.15 30.41 0.68
C GLU A 64 38.47 29.46 1.67
N GLU A 65 37.47 28.70 1.21
CA GLU A 65 36.83 27.67 2.02
C GLU A 65 37.78 26.53 2.34
N LEU A 66 38.51 26.06 1.37
CA LEU A 66 39.53 25.00 1.52
C LEU A 66 40.66 25.42 2.46
N LYS A 67 41.17 26.67 2.36
CA LYS A 67 42.17 27.21 3.30
C LYS A 67 41.63 27.17 4.76
N LYS A 68 40.38 27.57 4.99
CA LYS A 68 39.76 27.52 6.32
C LYS A 68 39.63 26.09 6.83
N ARG A 69 39.21 25.16 5.99
CA ARG A 69 39.05 23.75 6.36
C ARG A 69 40.38 23.06 6.62
N GLN A 70 41.40 23.33 5.81
CA GLN A 70 42.76 22.77 6.03
C GLN A 70 43.35 23.20 7.37
N ALA A 71 43.08 24.42 7.82
CA ALA A 71 43.54 24.92 9.11
C ALA A 71 42.95 24.14 10.30
N VAL A 72 41.76 23.58 10.14
CA VAL A 72 40.99 22.87 11.19
C VAL A 72 41.18 21.36 11.12
N TYR A 73 41.11 20.75 9.93
CA TYR A 73 40.92 19.30 9.75
C TYR A 73 42.10 18.55 9.07
N LYS A 74 43.20 19.17 8.78
CA LYS A 74 44.43 18.60 8.16
C LYS A 74 44.30 17.98 6.74
N SER A 75 43.14 17.61 6.24
CA SER A 75 42.89 17.17 4.85
C SER A 75 41.37 16.95 4.67
N GLU A 76 40.70 17.82 3.94
CA GLU A 76 39.33 17.58 3.50
C GLU A 76 39.21 17.90 2.01
N LYS A 77 38.55 16.95 1.31
CA LYS A 77 38.09 17.15 -0.07
C LYS A 77 36.81 17.91 -0.04
N LEU A 78 36.65 18.89 -0.91
CA LEU A 78 35.42 19.57 -1.17
C LEU A 78 34.80 18.98 -2.45
N ILE A 79 33.54 18.58 -2.38
CA ILE A 79 32.83 18.03 -3.54
C ILE A 79 31.66 18.93 -3.84
N ASN A 80 31.68 19.53 -5.04
CA ASN A 80 30.62 20.41 -5.50
C ASN A 80 29.99 19.84 -6.78
N HIS A 81 28.70 20.09 -6.94
CA HIS A 81 28.00 19.83 -8.19
C HIS A 81 27.69 21.17 -8.86
N PHE A 82 28.00 21.27 -10.13
CA PHE A 82 27.80 22.45 -10.94
C PHE A 82 27.09 22.07 -12.23
N PHE A 83 26.12 22.86 -12.64
CA PHE A 83 25.52 22.73 -13.96
C PHE A 83 26.15 23.73 -14.91
N ASP A 84 26.79 23.24 -15.95
CA ASP A 84 27.38 24.08 -16.99
C ASP A 84 26.34 24.33 -18.10
N GLU A 85 25.84 25.56 -18.15
CA GLU A 85 24.87 25.98 -19.14
C GLU A 85 25.44 26.02 -20.57
N VAL A 86 26.75 26.09 -20.73
CA VAL A 86 27.39 26.17 -22.04
C VAL A 86 27.46 24.78 -22.70
N THR A 87 27.79 23.78 -21.91
CA THR A 87 27.90 22.39 -22.37
C THR A 87 26.65 21.56 -22.09
N ASP A 88 25.65 22.16 -21.43
CA ASP A 88 24.40 21.50 -20.99
C ASP A 88 24.70 20.21 -20.20
N SER A 89 25.66 20.31 -19.27
CA SER A 89 26.15 19.14 -18.54
C SER A 89 26.27 19.38 -17.03
N TRP A 90 26.04 18.32 -16.25
CA TRP A 90 26.30 18.30 -14.83
C TRP A 90 27.73 17.89 -14.54
N LEU A 91 28.49 18.77 -13.88
CA LEU A 91 29.86 18.53 -13.50
C LEU A 91 29.96 18.32 -11.98
N GLN A 92 30.69 17.29 -11.59
CA GLN A 92 31.12 17.08 -10.21
C GLN A 92 32.57 17.45 -10.08
N ILE A 93 32.88 18.43 -9.22
CA ILE A 93 34.21 18.95 -9.00
C ILE A 93 34.73 18.48 -7.65
N TYR A 94 35.85 17.84 -7.65
CA TYR A 94 36.61 17.42 -6.46
C TYR A 94 37.75 18.39 -6.26
N ASP A 95 37.73 19.16 -5.22
CA ASP A 95 38.77 20.13 -4.88
C ASP A 95 39.53 19.69 -3.61
N GLU A 96 40.86 19.78 -3.65
CA GLU A 96 41.72 19.51 -2.50
C GLU A 96 42.93 20.43 -2.53
N ILE A 97 43.43 20.88 -1.35
CA ILE A 97 44.69 21.64 -1.24
C ILE A 97 45.84 20.66 -0.96
N LEU A 98 46.88 20.77 -1.77
CA LEU A 98 48.06 19.92 -1.61
C LEU A 98 49.39 20.73 -1.90
N LYS A 99 50.51 20.15 -1.50
CA LYS A 99 51.83 20.69 -1.87
C LYS A 99 52.24 20.17 -3.24
N TRP A 100 52.50 21.12 -4.15
CA TRP A 100 52.99 20.80 -5.48
C TRP A 100 54.50 20.44 -5.45
N PRO A 101 55.03 19.66 -6.43
CA PRO A 101 56.45 19.27 -6.44
C PRO A 101 57.48 20.43 -6.42
N ASP A 102 57.09 21.62 -6.85
CA ASP A 102 57.93 22.84 -6.80
C ASP A 102 57.86 23.61 -5.48
N GLY A 103 57.08 23.09 -4.50
CA GLY A 103 56.92 23.64 -3.16
C GLY A 103 55.72 24.58 -2.97
N ARG A 104 55.06 24.98 -4.05
CA ARG A 104 53.84 25.82 -3.97
C ARG A 104 52.67 25.06 -3.29
N THR A 105 51.79 25.81 -2.71
CA THR A 105 50.50 25.26 -2.24
C THR A 105 49.47 25.46 -3.34
N VAL A 106 48.86 24.40 -3.78
CA VAL A 106 47.90 24.46 -4.89
C VAL A 106 46.56 23.86 -4.49
N LYS A 107 45.51 24.42 -5.06
CA LYS A 107 44.22 23.73 -5.16
C LYS A 107 44.27 22.81 -6.37
N TYR A 108 44.13 21.53 -6.15
CA TYR A 108 44.01 20.52 -7.21
C TYR A 108 42.53 20.19 -7.39
N SER A 109 42.09 20.22 -8.64
CA SER A 109 40.67 20.01 -8.99
C SER A 109 40.56 18.90 -10.04
N ILE A 110 39.63 17.99 -9.84
CA ILE A 110 39.19 17.00 -10.83
C ILE A 110 37.71 17.29 -11.16
N THR A 111 37.39 17.36 -12.43
CA THR A 111 36.05 17.58 -12.93
C THR A 111 35.55 16.34 -13.64
N VAL A 112 34.41 15.80 -13.19
CA VAL A 112 33.77 14.60 -13.75
C VAL A 112 32.43 15.00 -14.29
N ASP A 113 32.14 14.64 -15.54
CA ASP A 113 30.79 14.75 -16.10
C ASP A 113 29.89 13.66 -15.48
N ILE A 114 28.82 14.10 -14.85
CA ILE A 114 27.84 13.24 -14.19
C ILE A 114 26.45 13.38 -14.81
N THR A 115 26.35 13.92 -16.04
CA THR A 115 25.07 14.18 -16.73
C THR A 115 24.27 12.90 -16.91
N GLU A 116 24.88 11.87 -17.49
CA GLU A 116 24.24 10.56 -17.65
C GLU A 116 23.77 9.98 -16.31
N GLN A 117 24.58 10.10 -15.27
CA GLN A 117 24.23 9.62 -13.93
C GLN A 117 23.01 10.35 -13.37
N LYS A 118 22.92 11.67 -13.56
CA LYS A 118 21.78 12.50 -13.15
C LYS A 118 20.51 12.16 -13.93
N GLU A 119 20.63 11.93 -15.23
CA GLU A 119 19.51 11.52 -16.09
C GLU A 119 18.97 10.14 -15.68
N ILE A 120 19.86 9.17 -15.50
CA ILE A 120 19.47 7.83 -15.00
C ILE A 120 18.79 7.94 -13.63
N GLN A 121 19.33 8.75 -12.73
CA GLN A 121 18.74 8.94 -11.41
C GLN A 121 17.33 9.55 -11.49
N ALA A 122 17.12 10.56 -12.34
CA ALA A 122 15.81 11.18 -12.55
C ALA A 122 14.81 10.19 -13.17
N ALA A 123 15.23 9.43 -14.18
CA ALA A 123 14.41 8.38 -14.80
C ALA A 123 14.04 7.28 -13.80
N MET A 124 14.97 6.88 -12.95
CA MET A 124 14.75 5.90 -11.89
C MET A 124 13.69 6.38 -10.88
N ILE A 125 13.78 7.63 -10.40
CA ILE A 125 12.80 8.22 -9.48
C ILE A 125 11.41 8.21 -10.12
N THR A 126 11.31 8.64 -11.38
CA THR A 126 10.05 8.67 -12.13
C THR A 126 9.45 7.27 -12.26
N THR A 127 10.28 6.28 -12.60
CA THR A 127 9.87 4.88 -12.76
C THR A 127 9.41 4.27 -11.43
N HIS A 128 10.13 4.53 -10.34
CA HIS A 128 9.75 4.07 -9.00
C HIS A 128 8.42 4.66 -8.55
N THR A 129 8.20 5.95 -8.79
CA THR A 129 6.93 6.62 -8.46
C THR A 129 5.76 5.99 -9.23
N LYS A 130 5.94 5.76 -10.54
CA LYS A 130 4.92 5.11 -11.37
C LYS A 130 4.62 3.68 -10.91
N LEU A 131 5.65 2.91 -10.58
CA LEU A 131 5.51 1.53 -10.09
C LEU A 131 4.76 1.48 -8.75
N ALA A 132 5.08 2.39 -7.83
CA ALA A 132 4.39 2.49 -6.54
C ALA A 132 2.89 2.79 -6.72
N MET A 133 2.55 3.72 -7.62
CA MET A 133 1.15 4.04 -7.93
C MET A 133 0.41 2.87 -8.58
N GLN A 134 1.06 2.12 -9.47
CA GLN A 134 0.45 0.93 -10.09
C GLN A 134 0.24 -0.19 -9.09
N SER A 135 1.21 -0.44 -8.21
CA SER A 135 1.11 -1.43 -7.13
C SER A 135 -0.05 -1.13 -6.19
N GLN A 136 -0.21 0.15 -5.80
CA GLN A 136 -1.32 0.57 -4.95
C GLN A 136 -2.68 0.35 -5.64
N LYS A 137 -2.82 0.75 -6.90
CA LYS A 137 -4.06 0.51 -7.68
C LYS A 137 -4.40 -0.97 -7.82
N LEU A 138 -3.38 -1.81 -8.04
CA LEU A 138 -3.57 -3.25 -8.15
C LEU A 138 -4.04 -3.85 -6.83
N LYS A 139 -3.47 -3.40 -5.70
CA LYS A 139 -3.89 -3.82 -4.37
C LYS A 139 -5.35 -3.48 -4.11
N GLU A 140 -5.76 -2.23 -4.36
CA GLU A 140 -7.14 -1.78 -4.20
C GLU A 140 -8.12 -2.57 -5.10
N ALA A 141 -7.71 -2.84 -6.34
CA ALA A 141 -8.51 -3.66 -7.26
C ALA A 141 -8.66 -5.10 -6.78
N ASN A 142 -7.58 -5.71 -6.27
CA ASN A 142 -7.62 -7.06 -5.72
C ASN A 142 -8.50 -7.14 -4.47
N GLU A 143 -8.37 -6.20 -3.53
CA GLU A 143 -9.22 -6.13 -2.32
C GLU A 143 -10.71 -6.02 -2.71
N LYS A 144 -11.02 -5.21 -3.73
CA LYS A 144 -12.38 -5.07 -4.24
C LYS A 144 -12.88 -6.36 -4.90
N LEU A 145 -12.05 -7.03 -5.69
CA LEU A 145 -12.39 -8.31 -6.30
C LEU A 145 -12.61 -9.41 -5.27
N GLU A 146 -11.77 -9.48 -4.25
CA GLU A 146 -11.93 -10.42 -3.14
C GLU A 146 -13.22 -10.15 -2.36
N PHE A 147 -13.52 -8.90 -2.09
CA PHE A 147 -14.78 -8.52 -1.46
C PHE A 147 -15.98 -8.98 -2.31
N MET A 148 -16.00 -8.66 -3.60
CA MET A 148 -17.09 -9.04 -4.50
C MET A 148 -17.22 -10.55 -4.67
N ALA A 149 -16.12 -11.28 -4.62
CA ALA A 149 -16.12 -12.75 -4.73
C ALA A 149 -16.67 -13.42 -3.47
N LYS A 150 -16.48 -12.82 -2.28
CA LYS A 150 -16.80 -13.46 -0.99
C LYS A 150 -17.99 -12.85 -0.25
N LYS A 151 -18.31 -11.58 -0.48
CA LYS A 151 -19.29 -10.82 0.30
C LYS A 151 -20.49 -10.41 -0.51
N ASP A 152 -21.62 -10.28 0.16
CA ASP A 152 -22.82 -9.63 -0.37
C ASP A 152 -22.62 -8.12 -0.33
N PHE A 153 -22.82 -7.44 -1.45
CA PHE A 153 -22.51 -6.01 -1.59
C PHE A 153 -23.35 -5.09 -0.73
N LEU A 154 -24.59 -5.52 -0.39
CA LEU A 154 -25.52 -4.72 0.40
C LEU A 154 -25.28 -4.87 1.90
N THR A 155 -25.05 -6.09 2.34
CA THR A 155 -25.03 -6.47 3.76
C THR A 155 -23.64 -6.79 4.29
N ALA A 156 -22.62 -6.91 3.41
CA ALA A 156 -21.23 -7.24 3.73
C ALA A 156 -21.00 -8.60 4.42
N VAL A 157 -22.02 -9.40 4.62
CA VAL A 157 -21.89 -10.79 5.08
C VAL A 157 -21.42 -11.69 3.94
N ASN A 158 -21.15 -12.98 4.20
CA ASN A 158 -20.77 -13.88 3.12
C ASN A 158 -21.88 -13.95 2.07
N ASN A 159 -21.51 -13.84 0.80
CA ASN A 159 -22.45 -14.11 -0.28
C ASN A 159 -22.75 -15.62 -0.36
N ARG A 160 -23.74 -15.99 -1.15
CA ARG A 160 -24.15 -17.38 -1.33
C ARG A 160 -22.96 -18.30 -1.62
N GLY A 161 -22.13 -17.96 -2.60
CA GLY A 161 -21.00 -18.80 -3.01
C GLY A 161 -20.01 -19.03 -1.88
N ASN A 162 -19.61 -17.97 -1.19
CA ASN A 162 -18.66 -18.07 -0.08
C ASN A 162 -19.24 -18.80 1.14
N PHE A 163 -20.54 -18.61 1.43
CA PHE A 163 -21.22 -19.34 2.50
C PHE A 163 -21.18 -20.85 2.25
N PHE A 164 -21.48 -21.31 1.04
CA PHE A 164 -21.43 -22.73 0.70
C PHE A 164 -20.02 -23.28 0.76
N ASN A 165 -19.03 -22.57 0.22
CA ASN A 165 -17.62 -23.01 0.26
C ASN A 165 -17.13 -23.18 1.71
N LEU A 166 -17.34 -22.17 2.55
CA LEU A 166 -16.95 -22.24 3.96
C LEU A 166 -17.73 -23.33 4.73
N GLY A 167 -19.01 -23.48 4.43
CA GLY A 167 -19.86 -24.47 5.07
C GLY A 167 -19.48 -25.90 4.72
N GLU A 168 -19.16 -26.19 3.46
CA GLU A 168 -18.69 -27.51 3.03
C GLU A 168 -17.36 -27.86 3.70
N ASP A 169 -16.39 -26.93 3.72
CA ASP A 169 -15.13 -27.08 4.44
C ASP A 169 -15.35 -27.32 5.95
N PHE A 170 -16.31 -26.62 6.55
CA PHE A 170 -16.64 -26.76 7.95
C PHE A 170 -17.25 -28.14 8.25
N PHE A 171 -18.17 -28.60 7.42
CA PHE A 171 -18.78 -29.90 7.54
C PHE A 171 -17.78 -31.06 7.37
N ALA A 172 -16.79 -30.90 6.49
CA ALA A 172 -15.74 -31.89 6.29
C ALA A 172 -14.80 -32.01 7.50
N LYS A 173 -14.48 -30.89 8.16
CA LYS A 173 -13.59 -30.86 9.34
C LYS A 173 -14.27 -31.38 10.59
N ALA A 174 -15.54 -31.07 10.80
CA ALA A 174 -16.29 -31.44 12.01
C ALA A 174 -16.63 -32.92 12.14
N LEU A 175 -16.25 -33.76 11.18
CA LEU A 175 -16.31 -35.24 11.33
C LEU A 175 -15.33 -35.77 12.40
N GLN A 176 -14.43 -34.93 12.92
CA GLN A 176 -13.38 -35.29 13.88
C GLN A 176 -13.66 -34.83 15.32
N ASP A 177 -14.68 -33.96 15.54
CA ASP A 177 -14.96 -33.35 16.83
C ASP A 177 -16.30 -33.87 17.43
N ASP A 178 -16.36 -33.98 18.74
CA ASP A 178 -17.56 -34.43 19.53
C ASP A 178 -18.69 -33.36 19.55
N GLU A 179 -18.50 -32.20 18.93
CA GLU A 179 -19.46 -31.11 18.93
C GLU A 179 -20.50 -31.21 17.81
N SER A 180 -21.72 -30.86 18.14
CA SER A 180 -22.83 -30.90 17.18
C SER A 180 -22.86 -29.65 16.29
N ILE A 181 -23.11 -29.84 15.01
CA ILE A 181 -23.34 -28.77 14.03
C ILE A 181 -24.83 -28.46 13.96
N PHE A 182 -25.14 -27.17 13.90
CA PHE A 182 -26.48 -26.65 13.73
C PHE A 182 -26.52 -25.74 12.52
N VAL A 183 -27.61 -25.83 11.75
CA VAL A 183 -27.85 -24.95 10.59
C VAL A 183 -29.20 -24.25 10.81
N ALA A 184 -29.17 -22.92 10.74
CA ALA A 184 -30.38 -22.10 10.79
C ALA A 184 -30.57 -21.34 9.48
N MET A 185 -31.85 -21.33 9.03
CA MET A 185 -32.35 -20.52 7.93
C MET A 185 -33.20 -19.39 8.48
N PHE A 186 -33.02 -18.18 7.92
CA PHE A 186 -33.74 -16.98 8.30
C PHE A 186 -34.40 -16.37 7.07
N ASP A 187 -35.59 -15.79 7.27
CA ASP A 187 -36.28 -15.02 6.23
C ASP A 187 -37.01 -13.85 6.88
N LEU A 188 -36.80 -12.65 6.33
CA LEU A 188 -37.47 -11.43 6.82
C LEU A 188 -38.94 -11.50 6.45
N ASP A 189 -39.77 -11.51 7.46
CA ASP A 189 -41.23 -11.68 7.28
C ASP A 189 -41.84 -10.54 6.47
N LYS A 190 -42.63 -10.92 5.46
CA LYS A 190 -43.36 -9.97 4.59
C LYS A 190 -42.47 -8.94 3.90
N PHE A 191 -41.23 -9.30 3.59
CA PHE A 191 -40.23 -8.39 3.01
C PHE A 191 -40.71 -7.75 1.69
N LYS A 192 -41.39 -8.51 0.85
CA LYS A 192 -41.97 -7.96 -0.37
C LYS A 192 -42.99 -6.85 -0.05
N LEU A 193 -43.85 -7.04 0.95
CA LEU A 193 -44.82 -6.03 1.37
C LEU A 193 -44.15 -4.79 1.95
N LEU A 194 -43.03 -4.97 2.66
CA LEU A 194 -42.21 -3.86 3.15
C LEU A 194 -41.68 -3.01 1.96
N ASN A 195 -41.15 -3.66 0.92
CA ASN A 195 -40.70 -2.98 -0.29
C ASN A 195 -41.82 -2.26 -1.02
N ASP A 196 -42.96 -2.93 -1.19
CA ASP A 196 -44.10 -2.39 -1.92
C ASP A 196 -44.74 -1.17 -1.20
N ASN A 197 -44.75 -1.17 0.15
CA ASN A 197 -45.32 -0.09 0.94
C ASN A 197 -44.38 1.10 1.15
N TYR A 198 -43.04 0.87 1.27
CA TYR A 198 -42.11 1.89 1.73
C TYR A 198 -40.93 2.14 0.76
N SER A 199 -40.73 1.32 -0.21
CA SER A 199 -39.65 1.34 -1.24
C SER A 199 -38.53 0.31 -1.01
N HIS A 200 -37.85 -0.06 -2.08
CA HIS A 200 -36.68 -0.93 -2.02
C HIS A 200 -35.58 -0.38 -1.11
N LYS A 201 -35.45 0.95 -0.99
CA LYS A 201 -34.49 1.56 -0.08
C LYS A 201 -34.73 1.21 1.40
N VAL A 202 -36.00 1.12 1.79
CA VAL A 202 -36.37 0.69 3.16
C VAL A 202 -36.07 -0.80 3.34
N GLY A 203 -36.36 -1.62 2.33
CA GLY A 203 -35.97 -3.03 2.34
C GLY A 203 -34.46 -3.23 2.51
N ASP A 204 -33.64 -2.45 1.78
CA ASP A 204 -32.21 -2.48 1.91
C ASP A 204 -31.72 -2.11 3.34
N LEU A 205 -32.34 -1.09 3.94
CA LEU A 205 -32.09 -0.72 5.34
C LEU A 205 -32.49 -1.84 6.32
N ALA A 206 -33.62 -2.53 6.06
CA ALA A 206 -34.05 -3.67 6.88
C ALA A 206 -33.03 -4.82 6.83
N LEU A 207 -32.55 -5.18 5.64
CA LEU A 207 -31.51 -6.21 5.46
C LEU A 207 -30.22 -5.84 6.18
N GLN A 208 -29.75 -4.60 6.07
CA GLN A 208 -28.57 -4.11 6.76
C GLN A 208 -28.75 -4.06 8.28
N ALA A 209 -29.93 -3.65 8.76
CA ALA A 209 -30.22 -3.60 10.20
C ALA A 209 -30.29 -5.00 10.80
N PHE A 210 -30.92 -5.94 10.09
CA PHE A 210 -30.98 -7.35 10.48
C PHE A 210 -29.57 -7.95 10.61
N THR A 211 -28.73 -7.80 9.58
CA THR A 211 -27.36 -8.35 9.61
C THR A 211 -26.54 -7.78 10.75
N LYS A 212 -26.55 -6.46 10.97
CA LYS A 212 -25.87 -5.81 12.10
C LYS A 212 -26.36 -6.30 13.46
N THR A 213 -27.66 -6.63 13.58
CA THR A 213 -28.22 -7.16 14.81
C THR A 213 -27.80 -8.60 15.03
N LEU A 214 -27.83 -9.43 13.99
CA LEU A 214 -27.41 -10.82 14.06
C LEU A 214 -25.91 -10.94 14.35
N GLU A 215 -25.04 -10.14 13.74
CA GLU A 215 -23.58 -10.13 13.94
C GLU A 215 -23.18 -9.94 15.41
N LYS A 216 -23.97 -9.22 16.22
CA LYS A 216 -23.72 -9.05 17.67
C LYS A 216 -23.81 -10.35 18.45
N HIS A 217 -24.47 -11.35 17.89
CA HIS A 217 -24.68 -12.66 18.50
C HIS A 217 -23.76 -13.75 17.94
N LEU A 218 -22.95 -13.44 16.91
CA LEU A 218 -22.05 -14.40 16.28
C LEU A 218 -20.80 -14.65 17.13
N SER A 219 -20.34 -15.89 17.10
CA SER A 219 -19.00 -16.29 17.53
C SER A 219 -18.05 -16.23 16.32
N GLU A 220 -16.73 -16.23 16.57
CA GLU A 220 -15.71 -16.21 15.50
C GLU A 220 -15.78 -17.45 14.59
N THR A 221 -16.28 -18.57 15.11
CA THR A 221 -16.43 -19.83 14.37
C THR A 221 -17.73 -19.94 13.59
N ASP A 222 -18.72 -19.05 13.83
CA ASP A 222 -19.99 -19.08 13.15
C ASP A 222 -19.86 -18.63 11.69
N ILE A 223 -20.49 -19.36 10.76
CA ILE A 223 -20.49 -19.01 9.34
C ILE A 223 -21.87 -18.46 8.99
N PHE A 224 -21.94 -17.15 8.74
CA PHE A 224 -23.17 -16.45 8.40
C PHE A 224 -23.09 -15.88 6.97
N GLY A 225 -24.18 -16.02 6.21
CA GLY A 225 -24.26 -15.52 4.84
C GLY A 225 -25.65 -15.25 4.36
N ARG A 226 -25.76 -14.42 3.30
CA ARG A 226 -27.00 -14.14 2.56
C ARG A 226 -27.08 -15.10 1.38
N ILE A 227 -28.12 -15.91 1.33
CA ILE A 227 -28.28 -16.98 0.32
C ILE A 227 -29.38 -16.66 -0.69
N GLY A 228 -30.23 -15.70 -0.43
CA GLY A 228 -31.30 -15.24 -1.31
C GLY A 228 -31.59 -13.75 -1.14
N GLY A 229 -32.70 -13.26 -1.69
CA GLY A 229 -33.10 -11.86 -1.58
C GLY A 229 -33.26 -11.38 -0.14
N GLU A 230 -34.10 -12.07 0.62
CA GLU A 230 -34.38 -11.81 2.04
C GLU A 230 -34.01 -12.99 2.94
N GLU A 231 -33.29 -13.97 2.37
CA GLU A 231 -32.94 -15.22 3.02
C GLU A 231 -31.46 -15.22 3.46
N PHE A 232 -31.24 -15.65 4.70
CA PHE A 232 -29.93 -15.81 5.30
C PHE A 232 -29.76 -17.19 5.89
N ALA A 233 -28.51 -17.64 6.02
CA ALA A 233 -28.18 -18.90 6.65
C ALA A 233 -27.04 -18.73 7.64
N LEU A 234 -27.06 -19.53 8.70
CA LEU A 234 -26.07 -19.55 9.76
C LEU A 234 -25.70 -20.98 10.10
N ILE A 235 -24.41 -21.28 10.10
CA ILE A 235 -23.85 -22.55 10.57
C ILE A 235 -23.14 -22.26 11.90
N MET A 236 -23.44 -23.09 12.90
CA MET A 236 -22.90 -22.97 14.26
C MET A 236 -22.44 -24.34 14.76
N GLN A 237 -21.41 -24.34 15.58
CA GLN A 237 -20.97 -25.52 16.33
C GLN A 237 -21.20 -25.28 17.82
N SER A 238 -21.81 -26.25 18.48
CA SER A 238 -22.09 -26.15 19.93
C SER A 238 -22.26 -27.54 20.54
N PRO A 239 -21.80 -27.75 21.75
CA PRO A 239 -22.07 -28.97 22.51
C PRO A 239 -23.50 -29.01 23.05
N CYS A 240 -24.20 -27.85 23.12
CA CYS A 240 -25.50 -27.73 23.80
C CYS A 240 -26.57 -27.17 22.82
N SER A 241 -27.57 -27.97 22.53
CA SER A 241 -28.71 -27.59 21.69
C SER A 241 -29.52 -26.42 22.27
N ASP A 242 -29.70 -26.40 23.60
CA ASP A 242 -30.50 -25.38 24.27
C ASP A 242 -29.84 -23.98 24.15
N SER A 243 -28.54 -23.92 24.20
CA SER A 243 -27.78 -22.65 24.02
C SER A 243 -27.98 -22.09 22.61
N VAL A 244 -28.01 -22.94 21.58
CA VAL A 244 -28.27 -22.54 20.19
C VAL A 244 -29.69 -22.03 20.03
N VAL A 245 -30.69 -22.74 20.60
CA VAL A 245 -32.07 -22.30 20.57
C VAL A 245 -32.27 -20.96 21.27
N GLN A 246 -31.64 -20.76 22.44
CA GLN A 246 -31.71 -19.48 23.17
C GLN A 246 -31.06 -18.33 22.38
N LYS A 247 -29.89 -18.59 21.73
CA LYS A 247 -29.22 -17.62 20.87
C LYS A 247 -30.11 -17.18 19.73
N LEU A 248 -30.71 -18.13 19.01
CA LEU A 248 -31.61 -17.82 17.88
C LEU A 248 -32.90 -17.14 18.32
N GLN A 249 -33.45 -17.51 19.46
CA GLN A 249 -34.62 -16.83 20.02
C GLN A 249 -34.29 -15.37 20.37
N LYS A 250 -33.10 -15.12 20.93
CA LYS A 250 -32.63 -13.76 21.22
C LYS A 250 -32.44 -12.93 19.96
N ILE A 251 -31.88 -13.51 18.90
CA ILE A 251 -31.76 -12.86 17.59
C ILE A 251 -33.13 -12.47 17.05
N ARG A 252 -34.11 -13.35 17.11
CA ARG A 252 -35.49 -13.07 16.72
C ARG A 252 -36.09 -11.87 17.50
N GLU A 253 -35.94 -11.89 18.84
CA GLU A 253 -36.46 -10.85 19.72
C GLU A 253 -35.78 -9.49 19.50
N ASP A 254 -34.49 -9.49 19.25
CA ASP A 254 -33.76 -8.26 19.01
C ASP A 254 -34.03 -7.73 17.59
N THR A 255 -34.35 -8.60 16.63
CA THR A 255 -34.83 -8.20 15.30
C THR A 255 -36.17 -7.51 15.37
N GLU A 256 -37.13 -8.04 16.17
CA GLU A 256 -38.45 -7.47 16.37
C GLU A 256 -38.41 -6.04 16.95
N LYS A 257 -37.34 -5.67 17.68
CA LYS A 257 -37.11 -4.34 18.27
C LYS A 257 -36.49 -3.34 17.31
N ILE A 258 -36.07 -3.76 16.12
CA ILE A 258 -35.48 -2.86 15.13
C ILE A 258 -36.53 -1.89 14.64
N ILE A 259 -36.22 -0.60 14.73
CA ILE A 259 -37.01 0.49 14.18
C ILE A 259 -36.22 1.20 13.08
N ILE A 260 -36.79 1.26 11.90
CA ILE A 260 -36.26 2.03 10.76
C ILE A 260 -37.05 3.30 10.64
N ASN A 261 -36.41 4.45 10.82
CA ASN A 261 -37.05 5.75 10.62
C ASN A 261 -36.93 6.17 9.14
N HIS A 262 -38.10 6.28 8.48
CA HIS A 262 -38.19 6.74 7.09
C HIS A 262 -39.37 7.66 6.90
N ASN A 263 -39.16 8.86 6.36
CA ASN A 263 -40.22 9.86 6.12
C ASN A 263 -41.14 10.13 7.34
N ASN A 264 -40.55 10.27 8.52
CA ASN A 264 -41.27 10.47 9.81
C ASN A 264 -42.16 9.28 10.22
N GLN A 265 -41.94 8.10 9.68
CA GLN A 265 -42.63 6.88 10.06
C GLN A 265 -41.62 5.91 10.68
N GLU A 266 -42.07 5.26 11.76
CA GLU A 266 -41.35 4.16 12.39
C GLU A 266 -41.82 2.84 11.76
N ILE A 267 -40.88 2.14 11.15
CA ILE A 267 -41.10 0.88 10.44
C ILE A 267 -40.40 -0.24 11.18
N SER A 268 -41.14 -1.27 11.54
CA SER A 268 -40.62 -2.48 12.14
C SER A 268 -40.84 -3.70 11.23
N PHE A 269 -40.06 -4.73 11.45
CA PHE A 269 -40.18 -6.00 10.75
C PHE A 269 -39.80 -7.13 11.69
N THR A 270 -40.10 -8.37 11.29
CA THR A 270 -39.80 -9.56 12.06
C THR A 270 -39.06 -10.57 11.19
N VAL A 271 -38.54 -11.62 11.80
CA VAL A 271 -37.83 -12.72 11.14
C VAL A 271 -38.41 -14.06 11.57
N SER A 272 -38.64 -14.95 10.62
CA SER A 272 -38.90 -16.37 10.87
C SER A 272 -37.63 -17.17 10.77
N ILE A 273 -37.44 -18.19 11.61
CA ILE A 273 -36.24 -18.98 11.73
C ILE A 273 -36.57 -20.46 11.72
N GLY A 274 -35.82 -21.22 10.89
CA GLY A 274 -35.83 -22.68 10.92
C GLY A 274 -34.48 -23.22 11.36
N LEU A 275 -34.40 -24.04 12.37
CA LEU A 275 -33.16 -24.63 12.89
C LEU A 275 -33.19 -26.15 12.81
N VAL A 276 -32.05 -26.72 12.41
CA VAL A 276 -31.82 -28.16 12.40
C VAL A 276 -30.45 -28.51 12.94
N LYS A 277 -30.37 -29.59 13.71
CA LYS A 277 -29.11 -30.24 14.06
C LYS A 277 -28.69 -31.17 12.92
N LYS A 278 -27.43 -31.12 12.50
CA LYS A 278 -26.87 -32.01 11.48
C LYS A 278 -26.98 -33.46 11.91
N GLY A 279 -27.57 -34.31 11.08
CA GLY A 279 -27.54 -35.77 11.23
C GLY A 279 -26.18 -36.37 10.87
N LEU A 280 -25.95 -37.63 11.29
CA LEU A 280 -24.65 -38.28 11.17
C LEU A 280 -24.10 -38.27 9.73
N ASN A 281 -24.95 -38.49 8.72
CA ASN A 281 -24.58 -38.58 7.31
C ASN A 281 -25.09 -37.40 6.46
N ASP A 282 -25.60 -36.34 7.11
CA ASP A 282 -26.16 -35.20 6.37
C ASP A 282 -25.04 -34.33 5.78
N THR A 283 -25.20 -33.98 4.52
CA THR A 283 -24.39 -32.95 3.87
C THR A 283 -24.94 -31.56 4.22
N LEU A 284 -24.18 -30.49 3.96
CA LEU A 284 -24.64 -29.12 4.11
C LEU A 284 -25.97 -28.89 3.36
N GLY A 285 -26.07 -29.34 2.11
CA GLY A 285 -27.28 -29.20 1.28
C GLY A 285 -28.51 -29.88 1.89
N ILE A 286 -28.36 -31.10 2.41
CA ILE A 286 -29.45 -31.83 3.09
C ILE A 286 -29.89 -31.10 4.38
N THR A 287 -28.93 -30.63 5.16
CA THR A 287 -29.22 -29.93 6.42
C THR A 287 -29.91 -28.58 6.17
N LEU A 288 -29.49 -27.84 5.13
CA LEU A 288 -30.15 -26.59 4.71
C LEU A 288 -31.60 -26.85 4.25
N GLU A 289 -31.83 -27.90 3.44
CA GLU A 289 -33.17 -28.27 3.02
C GLU A 289 -34.09 -28.62 4.21
N GLN A 290 -33.54 -29.29 5.22
CA GLN A 290 -34.30 -29.59 6.45
C GLN A 290 -34.57 -28.31 7.25
N ALA A 291 -33.59 -27.38 7.36
CA ALA A 291 -33.79 -26.08 8.02
C ALA A 291 -34.81 -25.21 7.29
N ASP A 292 -34.86 -25.25 5.96
CA ASP A 292 -35.89 -24.56 5.16
C ASP A 292 -37.31 -25.12 5.44
N LYS A 293 -37.45 -26.45 5.61
CA LYS A 293 -38.73 -27.04 6.01
C LYS A 293 -39.21 -26.52 7.37
N GLU A 294 -38.33 -26.34 8.33
CA GLU A 294 -38.67 -25.76 9.63
C GLU A 294 -38.98 -24.26 9.51
N LEU A 295 -38.24 -23.52 8.69
CA LEU A 295 -38.54 -22.12 8.37
C LEU A 295 -39.93 -21.96 7.73
N TYR A 296 -40.26 -22.83 6.79
CA TYR A 296 -41.62 -22.85 6.19
C TYR A 296 -42.70 -23.13 7.23
N ARG A 297 -42.47 -24.01 8.21
CA ARG A 297 -43.37 -24.23 9.33
C ARG A 297 -43.54 -22.98 10.19
N ALA A 298 -42.44 -22.28 10.48
CA ALA A 298 -42.51 -21.01 11.21
C ALA A 298 -43.37 -19.97 10.48
N LYS A 299 -43.18 -19.82 9.16
CA LYS A 299 -44.00 -18.92 8.33
C LYS A 299 -45.49 -19.28 8.33
N LYS A 300 -45.83 -20.59 8.26
CA LYS A 300 -47.23 -21.07 8.24
C LYS A 300 -47.98 -20.86 9.56
N ILE A 301 -47.30 -20.99 10.69
CA ILE A 301 -47.95 -20.95 12.03
C ILE A 301 -48.07 -19.50 12.56
N GLY A 302 -47.73 -18.46 11.76
CA GLY A 302 -47.94 -17.08 12.16
C GLY A 302 -46.72 -16.17 12.02
N ARG A 303 -45.57 -16.68 11.54
CA ARG A 303 -44.31 -15.93 11.39
C ARG A 303 -43.69 -15.49 12.74
N ASN A 304 -42.64 -14.68 12.72
CA ASN A 304 -41.98 -14.14 13.92
C ASN A 304 -41.70 -15.23 14.98
N GLN A 305 -41.18 -16.36 14.57
CA GLN A 305 -40.93 -17.48 15.47
C GLN A 305 -39.78 -18.37 14.98
N LEU A 306 -39.23 -19.12 15.92
CA LEU A 306 -38.27 -20.17 15.69
C LEU A 306 -38.99 -21.52 15.67
N LYS A 307 -38.74 -22.35 14.64
CA LYS A 307 -39.08 -23.77 14.61
C LYS A 307 -37.81 -24.57 14.47
N PHE A 308 -37.75 -25.72 15.13
CA PHE A 308 -36.54 -26.51 15.13
C PHE A 308 -36.79 -28.01 15.20
N ARG A 309 -35.81 -28.72 14.68
CA ARG A 309 -35.69 -30.18 14.78
C ARG A 309 -34.26 -30.48 15.22
N LEU A 310 -34.11 -31.05 16.44
CA LEU A 310 -32.85 -31.34 17.09
C LEU A 310 -32.55 -32.83 17.08
#